data_0ce4869ee710f3cfb557123667279c00
#
_entry.id   0ce4869ee710f3cfb557123667279c00
#
_cell.length_a   1.000
_cell.length_b   1.000
_cell.length_c   1.000
_cell.angle_alpha   90.00
_cell.angle_beta   90.00
_cell.angle_gamma   90.00
#
_symmetry.space_group_name_H-M   'P 1'
#
loop_
_entity.id
_entity.type
_entity.pdbx_description
1 polymer ?
#
loop_
_entity_poly.entity_id
_entity_poly.type
_entity_poly.pdbx_seq_one_letter_code
_entity_poly.pdbx_strand_id
1 'polypeptide(L)'
;MNGLQKIEFLDSIGMMLQSRMTFSDIDTYFRAHGVPTQDNYPHNSKRSYAKDMLAKVDDTILFTIAGELGIIDVPVDVSLAREVEVGFWKPGNFRLFLSHLASFKVQTSHLQTALRKFAISSFVAHEDIEPTKEWQNEIEAGLKTMDALAAILMPGFQESKWCDQEVGVAVGRDILIIPIRKGLDPYGFIGKYQGIQAQGKKIGEVAEAIFETLVKSPKT
;
A
#
# COMPACT_ATOMS: atom_id res chain seq x y z
N MET A 1 15.32 -10.95 -11.40
CA MET A 1 16.33 -10.45 -12.37
C MET A 1 17.27 -11.58 -12.75
N ASN A 2 17.65 -11.76 -14.05
CA ASN A 2 18.66 -12.76 -14.42
C ASN A 2 20.09 -12.26 -14.11
N GLY A 3 21.10 -13.17 -14.13
CA GLY A 3 22.46 -12.82 -13.71
C GLY A 3 23.12 -11.70 -14.51
N LEU A 4 22.90 -11.63 -15.84
CA LEU A 4 23.45 -10.57 -16.69
C LEU A 4 22.78 -9.21 -16.38
N GLN A 5 21.46 -9.21 -16.28
CA GLN A 5 20.70 -8.02 -15.89
C GLN A 5 21.12 -7.50 -14.50
N LYS A 6 21.39 -8.39 -13.55
CA LYS A 6 21.88 -8.01 -12.23
C LYS A 6 23.25 -7.32 -12.31
N ILE A 7 24.16 -7.83 -13.11
CA ILE A 7 25.49 -7.23 -13.30
C ILE A 7 25.39 -5.82 -13.89
N GLU A 8 24.60 -5.63 -14.95
CA GLU A 8 24.39 -4.33 -15.61
C GLU A 8 23.71 -3.34 -14.67
N PHE A 9 22.75 -3.80 -13.87
CA PHE A 9 22.03 -2.98 -12.90
C PHE A 9 22.95 -2.51 -11.76
N LEU A 10 23.75 -3.42 -11.18
CA LEU A 10 24.76 -3.09 -10.18
C LEU A 10 25.80 -2.11 -10.71
N ASP A 11 26.13 -2.23 -11.97
CA ASP A 11 27.08 -1.35 -12.65
C ASP A 11 26.54 0.08 -12.77
N SER A 12 25.28 0.22 -13.14
CA SER A 12 24.59 1.51 -13.23
C SER A 12 24.53 2.21 -11.87
N ILE A 13 24.19 1.49 -10.79
CA ILE A 13 24.20 1.99 -9.42
C ILE A 13 25.62 2.43 -9.02
N GLY A 14 26.61 1.58 -9.27
CA GLY A 14 28.02 1.84 -8.95
C GLY A 14 28.57 3.09 -9.65
N MET A 15 28.22 3.32 -10.92
CA MET A 15 28.59 4.55 -11.66
C MET A 15 27.97 5.79 -11.02
N MET A 16 26.70 5.73 -10.64
CA MET A 16 26.00 6.86 -10.05
C MET A 16 26.58 7.22 -8.68
N LEU A 17 26.82 6.24 -7.83
CA LEU A 17 27.45 6.44 -6.52
C LEU A 17 28.88 7.00 -6.68
N GLN A 18 29.66 6.48 -7.63
CA GLN A 18 31.02 6.98 -7.90
C GLN A 18 31.04 8.45 -8.29
N SER A 19 30.04 8.91 -9.04
CA SER A 19 30.00 10.31 -9.52
C SER A 19 29.53 11.30 -8.46
N ARG A 20 28.73 10.87 -7.48
CA ARG A 20 28.03 11.75 -6.54
C ARG A 20 28.58 11.73 -5.10
N MET A 21 29.29 10.67 -4.70
CA MET A 21 29.61 10.40 -3.30
C MET A 21 31.08 10.09 -3.09
N THR A 22 31.59 10.37 -1.89
CA THR A 22 32.87 9.84 -1.40
C THR A 22 32.69 8.39 -0.89
N PHE A 23 33.78 7.67 -0.58
CA PHE A 23 33.68 6.37 0.05
C PHE A 23 32.93 6.41 1.39
N SER A 24 33.19 7.42 2.20
CA SER A 24 32.53 7.61 3.50
C SER A 24 31.03 7.87 3.34
N ASP A 25 30.63 8.63 2.31
CA ASP A 25 29.22 8.89 2.02
C ASP A 25 28.51 7.60 1.57
N ILE A 26 29.19 6.78 0.72
CA ILE A 26 28.66 5.49 0.27
C ILE A 26 28.45 4.56 1.47
N ASP A 27 29.39 4.50 2.42
CA ASP A 27 29.24 3.69 3.61
C ASP A 27 28.08 4.15 4.48
N THR A 28 27.94 5.45 4.68
CA THR A 28 26.81 6.02 5.44
C THR A 28 25.49 5.70 4.77
N TYR A 29 25.43 5.86 3.45
CA TYR A 29 24.25 5.56 2.63
C TYR A 29 23.91 4.05 2.67
N PHE A 30 24.91 3.19 2.54
CA PHE A 30 24.74 1.74 2.59
C PHE A 30 24.24 1.26 3.95
N ARG A 31 24.79 1.78 5.05
CA ARG A 31 24.31 1.44 6.40
C ARG A 31 22.86 1.83 6.62
N ALA A 32 22.43 2.97 6.08
CA ALA A 32 21.03 3.41 6.15
C ALA A 32 20.07 2.43 5.44
N HIS A 33 20.55 1.66 4.44
CA HIS A 33 19.78 0.67 3.69
C HIS A 33 20.06 -0.78 4.14
N GLY A 34 20.78 -0.98 5.25
CA GLY A 34 21.12 -2.31 5.72
C GLY A 34 22.13 -3.07 4.82
N VAL A 35 22.84 -2.36 3.93
CA VAL A 35 23.90 -2.94 3.10
C VAL A 35 25.18 -3.04 3.93
N PRO A 36 25.84 -4.22 3.98
CA PRO A 36 27.10 -4.39 4.69
C PRO A 36 28.21 -3.51 4.08
N THR A 37 29.09 -2.96 4.92
CA THR A 37 30.23 -2.13 4.52
C THR A 37 31.55 -2.76 4.96
N GLN A 38 32.66 -2.36 4.36
CA GLN A 38 34.02 -2.83 4.71
C GLN A 38 34.94 -1.64 5.02
N ASP A 39 35.67 -1.73 6.13
CA ASP A 39 36.50 -0.60 6.62
C ASP A 39 37.80 -0.35 5.80
N ASN A 40 38.24 -1.28 4.98
CA ASN A 40 39.54 -1.21 4.29
C ASN A 40 39.46 -1.04 2.78
N TYR A 41 38.36 -0.59 2.21
CA TYR A 41 38.17 -0.32 0.77
C TYR A 41 39.15 -1.09 -0.14
N PRO A 42 39.01 -2.42 -0.27
CA PRO A 42 39.96 -3.24 -1.04
C PRO A 42 39.94 -2.92 -2.56
N HIS A 43 39.04 -2.04 -2.96
CA HIS A 43 38.83 -1.63 -4.33
C HIS A 43 39.40 -0.22 -4.58
N ASN A 44 40.15 -0.06 -5.67
CA ASN A 44 40.66 1.25 -6.11
C ASN A 44 39.58 2.16 -6.71
N SER A 45 38.31 1.71 -6.76
CA SER A 45 37.19 2.40 -7.37
C SER A 45 35.95 2.26 -6.51
N LYS A 46 35.30 3.39 -6.25
CA LYS A 46 33.99 3.45 -5.55
C LYS A 46 32.93 2.60 -6.28
N ARG A 47 32.96 2.58 -7.63
CA ARG A 47 32.09 1.74 -8.46
C ARG A 47 32.29 0.26 -8.17
N SER A 48 33.53 -0.22 -8.13
CA SER A 48 33.82 -1.64 -7.86
C SER A 48 33.45 -2.00 -6.43
N TYR A 49 33.73 -1.12 -5.46
CA TYR A 49 33.32 -1.27 -4.07
C TYR A 49 31.81 -1.40 -3.93
N ALA A 50 31.05 -0.47 -4.52
CA ALA A 50 29.61 -0.49 -4.46
C ALA A 50 29.02 -1.78 -5.09
N LYS A 51 29.55 -2.22 -6.22
CA LYS A 51 29.12 -3.48 -6.87
C LYS A 51 29.34 -4.70 -5.99
N ASP A 52 30.48 -4.79 -5.31
CA ASP A 52 30.78 -5.94 -4.43
C ASP A 52 29.88 -5.96 -3.19
N MET A 53 29.61 -4.82 -2.59
CA MET A 53 28.70 -4.72 -1.44
C MET A 53 27.25 -5.05 -1.85
N LEU A 54 26.77 -4.46 -2.93
CA LEU A 54 25.41 -4.63 -3.42
C LEU A 54 25.14 -6.02 -4.04
N ALA A 55 26.16 -6.73 -4.50
CA ALA A 55 25.98 -8.09 -5.02
C ALA A 55 25.43 -9.08 -3.98
N LYS A 56 25.60 -8.77 -2.69
CA LYS A 56 25.26 -9.62 -1.55
C LYS A 56 23.87 -9.32 -0.95
N VAL A 57 23.16 -8.32 -1.46
CA VAL A 57 21.87 -7.89 -0.93
C VAL A 57 20.71 -8.32 -1.81
N ASP A 58 19.51 -8.28 -1.23
CA ASP A 58 18.25 -8.60 -1.89
C ASP A 58 17.95 -7.64 -3.05
N ASP A 59 17.30 -8.14 -4.08
CA ASP A 59 16.87 -7.33 -5.22
C ASP A 59 15.95 -6.16 -4.79
N THR A 60 15.18 -6.29 -3.71
CA THR A 60 14.36 -5.22 -3.13
C THR A 60 15.19 -4.01 -2.71
N ILE A 61 16.31 -4.23 -2.03
CA ILE A 61 17.23 -3.16 -1.62
C ILE A 61 17.85 -2.50 -2.84
N LEU A 62 18.21 -3.29 -3.86
CA LEU A 62 18.77 -2.78 -5.10
C LEU A 62 17.80 -1.85 -5.84
N PHE A 63 16.52 -2.21 -5.93
CA PHE A 63 15.49 -1.37 -6.54
C PHE A 63 15.24 -0.09 -5.76
N THR A 64 15.24 -0.14 -4.41
CA THR A 64 15.11 1.04 -3.57
C THR A 64 16.24 2.04 -3.82
N ILE A 65 17.49 1.56 -3.78
CA ILE A 65 18.69 2.37 -4.04
C ILE A 65 18.67 2.95 -5.47
N ALA A 66 18.30 2.16 -6.46
CA ALA A 66 18.23 2.62 -7.85
C ALA A 66 17.15 3.70 -8.07
N GLY A 67 16.03 3.58 -7.39
CA GLY A 67 14.97 4.60 -7.39
C GLY A 67 15.42 5.92 -6.78
N GLU A 68 16.05 5.88 -5.60
CA GLU A 68 16.58 7.08 -4.93
C GLU A 68 17.69 7.77 -5.75
N LEU A 69 18.48 7.00 -6.48
CA LEU A 69 19.50 7.53 -7.38
C LEU A 69 18.95 8.02 -8.72
N GLY A 70 17.69 7.79 -9.04
CA GLY A 70 17.05 8.16 -10.31
C GLY A 70 17.56 7.36 -11.51
N ILE A 71 18.01 6.10 -11.29
CA ILE A 71 18.51 5.20 -12.33
C ILE A 71 17.35 4.50 -13.04
N ILE A 72 16.32 4.23 -12.30
CA ILE A 72 15.05 3.73 -12.80
C ILE A 72 13.99 4.77 -12.47
N ASP A 73 13.15 5.10 -13.44
CA ASP A 73 11.82 5.60 -13.11
C ASP A 73 11.12 4.42 -12.44
N VAL A 74 11.28 4.36 -11.13
CA VAL A 74 10.34 3.56 -10.35
C VAL A 74 9.03 4.28 -10.61
N PRO A 75 8.06 3.68 -11.33
CA PRO A 75 6.70 4.06 -11.08
C PRO A 75 6.64 3.97 -9.56
N VAL A 76 6.19 5.01 -8.89
CA VAL A 76 5.98 4.93 -7.45
C VAL A 76 4.93 3.86 -7.29
N ASP A 77 5.40 2.60 -7.37
CA ASP A 77 4.64 1.45 -6.95
C ASP A 77 4.60 1.61 -5.44
N VAL A 78 3.50 2.21 -5.01
CA VAL A 78 3.19 2.44 -3.60
C VAL A 78 3.22 1.11 -2.82
N SER A 79 3.33 -0.02 -3.52
CA SER A 79 3.48 -1.37 -2.94
C SER A 79 4.90 -1.65 -2.40
N LEU A 80 5.94 -0.90 -2.85
CA LEU A 80 7.31 -0.98 -2.32
C LEU A 80 7.67 0.15 -1.35
N ALA A 81 6.75 1.13 -1.12
CA ALA A 81 6.84 1.93 0.06
C ALA A 81 6.78 0.96 1.24
N ARG A 82 7.94 0.75 1.94
CA ARG A 82 8.09 0.02 3.20
C ARG A 82 6.75 -0.51 3.67
N GLU A 83 6.65 -1.78 4.05
CA GLU A 83 5.67 -2.18 5.06
C GLU A 83 5.85 -1.22 6.24
N VAL A 84 5.24 -0.05 6.16
CA VAL A 84 4.89 0.70 7.33
C VAL A 84 3.97 -0.28 8.01
N GLU A 85 4.46 -0.98 9.02
CA GLU A 85 3.60 -1.69 9.96
C GLU A 85 2.69 -0.62 10.52
N VAL A 86 1.61 -0.39 9.81
CA VAL A 86 0.58 0.52 10.26
C VAL A 86 -0.12 -0.28 11.33
N GLY A 87 0.10 0.08 12.58
CA GLY A 87 -0.30 -0.70 13.77
C GLY A 87 -1.78 -1.08 13.85
N PHE A 88 -2.63 -0.58 12.93
CA PHE A 88 -4.04 -0.96 12.82
C PHE A 88 -4.27 -2.18 11.91
N TRP A 89 -3.34 -2.56 11.02
CA TRP A 89 -3.47 -3.80 10.26
C TRP A 89 -2.96 -4.99 11.08
N LYS A 90 -3.70 -6.10 11.05
CA LYS A 90 -3.22 -7.35 11.66
C LYS A 90 -2.24 -8.04 10.71
N PRO A 91 -1.01 -8.35 11.16
CA PRO A 91 -0.04 -9.06 10.33
C PRO A 91 -0.61 -10.35 9.73
N GLY A 92 -0.32 -10.61 8.47
CA GLY A 92 -0.77 -11.80 7.75
C GLY A 92 -2.25 -11.83 7.36
N ASN A 93 -3.03 -10.78 7.67
CA ASN A 93 -4.42 -10.66 7.26
C ASN A 93 -4.55 -9.79 5.99
N PHE A 94 -5.59 -10.07 5.19
CA PHE A 94 -5.97 -9.23 4.05
C PHE A 94 -6.42 -7.85 4.54
N ARG A 95 -5.92 -6.76 3.93
CA ARG A 95 -6.12 -5.37 4.37
C ARG A 95 -7.26 -4.72 3.59
N LEU A 96 -8.43 -4.58 4.23
CA LEU A 96 -9.64 -4.02 3.62
C LEU A 96 -9.95 -2.64 4.21
N PHE A 97 -9.96 -1.60 3.39
CA PHE A 97 -10.42 -0.28 3.80
C PHE A 97 -11.95 -0.18 3.66
N LEU A 98 -12.64 0.22 4.73
CA LEU A 98 -14.10 0.38 4.76
C LEU A 98 -14.47 1.85 4.62
N SER A 99 -14.71 2.32 3.40
CA SER A 99 -15.18 3.67 3.11
C SER A 99 -16.67 3.80 3.47
N HIS A 100 -17.00 4.74 4.36
CA HIS A 100 -18.35 4.89 4.90
C HIS A 100 -18.61 6.30 5.42
N LEU A 101 -19.89 6.66 5.55
CA LEU A 101 -20.29 7.91 6.23
C LEU A 101 -20.09 7.81 7.76
N ALA A 102 -19.73 8.90 8.41
CA ALA A 102 -19.59 9.00 9.86
C ALA A 102 -20.86 8.51 10.61
N SER A 103 -22.03 8.84 10.10
CA SER A 103 -23.32 8.37 10.63
C SER A 103 -23.50 6.86 10.64
N PHE A 104 -22.67 6.12 9.89
CA PHE A 104 -22.74 4.65 9.77
C PHE A 104 -21.58 3.93 10.48
N LYS A 105 -20.77 4.63 11.26
CA LYS A 105 -19.57 4.12 11.93
C LYS A 105 -19.84 2.89 12.80
N VAL A 106 -20.89 2.91 13.64
CA VAL A 106 -21.22 1.80 14.55
C VAL A 106 -21.47 0.52 13.78
N GLN A 107 -22.26 0.58 12.72
CA GLN A 107 -22.57 -0.58 11.87
C GLN A 107 -21.33 -1.05 11.10
N THR A 108 -20.47 -0.12 10.66
CA THR A 108 -19.20 -0.44 10.02
C THR A 108 -18.25 -1.13 10.99
N SER A 109 -18.20 -0.74 12.25
CA SER A 109 -17.41 -1.43 13.29
C SER A 109 -17.92 -2.85 13.58
N HIS A 110 -19.23 -3.07 13.51
CA HIS A 110 -19.78 -4.42 13.59
C HIS A 110 -19.40 -5.27 12.35
N LEU A 111 -19.40 -4.67 11.15
CA LEU A 111 -18.93 -5.33 9.93
C LEU A 111 -17.44 -5.67 10.03
N GLN A 112 -16.60 -4.74 10.50
CA GLN A 112 -15.19 -4.99 10.79
C GLN A 112 -15.00 -6.20 11.69
N THR A 113 -15.80 -6.31 12.77
CA THR A 113 -15.74 -7.45 13.69
C THR A 113 -16.15 -8.76 13.00
N ALA A 114 -17.18 -8.73 12.16
CA ALA A 114 -17.63 -9.90 11.41
C ALA A 114 -16.62 -10.37 10.36
N LEU A 115 -15.83 -9.47 9.78
CA LEU A 115 -14.80 -9.78 8.78
C LEU A 115 -13.57 -10.50 9.37
N ARG A 116 -13.31 -10.34 10.67
CA ARG A 116 -12.16 -10.97 11.35
C ARG A 116 -12.15 -12.51 11.23
N LYS A 117 -13.31 -13.14 11.17
CA LYS A 117 -13.42 -14.62 11.02
C LYS A 117 -12.90 -15.14 9.68
N PHE A 118 -12.74 -14.25 8.69
CA PHE A 118 -12.22 -14.55 7.35
C PHE A 118 -10.76 -14.11 7.17
N ALA A 119 -10.03 -13.84 8.26
CA ALA A 119 -8.67 -13.30 8.23
C ALA A 119 -8.57 -11.96 7.48
N ILE A 120 -9.63 -11.14 7.52
CA ILE A 120 -9.65 -9.80 6.95
C ILE A 120 -9.43 -8.79 8.07
N SER A 121 -8.35 -8.00 7.97
CA SER A 121 -8.10 -6.83 8.81
C SER A 121 -8.75 -5.63 8.12
N SER A 122 -9.73 -5.01 8.76
CA SER A 122 -10.42 -3.87 8.17
C SER A 122 -10.09 -2.58 8.89
N PHE A 123 -9.89 -1.50 8.12
CA PHE A 123 -9.75 -0.14 8.64
C PHE A 123 -11.09 0.59 8.55
N VAL A 124 -11.46 1.24 9.65
CA VAL A 124 -12.66 2.08 9.79
C VAL A 124 -12.20 3.47 10.17
N ALA A 125 -12.35 4.42 9.29
CA ALA A 125 -11.96 5.81 9.56
C ALA A 125 -12.79 6.42 10.69
N HIS A 126 -12.16 7.24 11.55
CA HIS A 126 -12.80 7.89 12.68
C HIS A 126 -13.02 9.38 12.36
N GLU A 127 -14.13 9.70 11.69
CA GLU A 127 -14.48 11.11 11.39
C GLU A 127 -14.91 11.95 12.59
N ASP A 128 -15.22 11.33 13.76
CA ASP A 128 -15.76 12.00 14.93
C ASP A 128 -14.74 12.64 15.89
N ILE A 129 -13.46 12.54 15.57
CA ILE A 129 -12.39 13.23 16.30
C ILE A 129 -12.06 14.50 15.52
N GLU A 130 -11.92 15.65 16.19
CA GLU A 130 -11.39 16.85 15.54
C GLU A 130 -10.16 16.46 14.71
N PRO A 131 -10.08 16.91 13.44
CA PRO A 131 -9.03 16.47 12.54
C PRO A 131 -7.66 16.87 13.08
N THR A 132 -7.03 15.98 13.82
CA THR A 132 -5.61 16.11 14.17
C THR A 132 -4.79 15.64 12.97
N LYS A 133 -3.55 16.15 12.84
CA LYS A 133 -2.64 15.65 11.81
C LYS A 133 -2.42 14.13 11.88
N GLU A 134 -2.52 13.56 13.07
CA GLU A 134 -2.38 12.11 13.30
C GLU A 134 -3.49 11.31 12.62
N TRP A 135 -4.74 11.77 12.74
CA TRP A 135 -5.90 11.10 12.14
C TRP A 135 -5.84 11.07 10.59
N GLN A 136 -5.49 12.20 9.97
CA GLN A 136 -5.30 12.26 8.52
C GLN A 136 -4.17 11.33 8.06
N ASN A 137 -3.07 11.29 8.81
CA ASN A 137 -1.95 10.39 8.52
C ASN A 137 -2.36 8.92 8.58
N GLU A 138 -3.24 8.54 9.52
CA GLU A 138 -3.75 7.16 9.62
C GLU A 138 -4.63 6.79 8.42
N ILE A 139 -5.53 7.69 7.99
CA ILE A 139 -6.34 7.48 6.78
C ILE A 139 -5.44 7.34 5.55
N GLU A 140 -4.49 8.27 5.36
CA GLU A 140 -3.56 8.21 4.24
C GLU A 140 -2.73 6.93 4.25
N ALA A 141 -2.24 6.51 5.43
CA ALA A 141 -1.52 5.26 5.58
C ALA A 141 -2.41 4.05 5.25
N GLY A 142 -3.66 4.06 5.70
CA GLY A 142 -4.65 3.04 5.35
C GLY A 142 -4.90 2.95 3.85
N LEU A 143 -5.12 4.09 3.20
CA LEU A 143 -5.33 4.19 1.76
C LEU A 143 -4.10 3.77 0.94
N LYS A 144 -2.90 4.07 1.42
CA LYS A 144 -1.63 3.68 0.78
C LYS A 144 -1.32 2.19 0.89
N THR A 145 -1.80 1.54 1.96
CA THR A 145 -1.40 0.16 2.30
C THR A 145 -2.52 -0.88 2.19
N MET A 146 -3.77 -0.46 1.92
CA MET A 146 -4.90 -1.38 1.71
C MET A 146 -4.72 -2.28 0.48
N ASP A 147 -5.20 -3.50 0.54
CA ASP A 147 -5.23 -4.45 -0.58
C ASP A 147 -6.52 -4.29 -1.41
N ALA A 148 -7.62 -3.86 -0.77
CA ALA A 148 -8.89 -3.55 -1.42
C ALA A 148 -9.67 -2.47 -0.65
N LEU A 149 -10.65 -1.86 -1.32
CA LEU A 149 -11.59 -0.91 -0.72
C LEU A 149 -13.03 -1.42 -0.82
N ALA A 150 -13.78 -1.41 0.28
CA ALA A 150 -15.22 -1.63 0.27
C ALA A 150 -15.95 -0.29 0.51
N ALA A 151 -16.74 0.16 -0.46
CA ALA A 151 -17.50 1.40 -0.39
C ALA A 151 -18.95 1.12 0.03
N ILE A 152 -19.35 1.59 1.23
CA ILE A 152 -20.70 1.39 1.78
C ILE A 152 -21.62 2.48 1.24
N LEU A 153 -22.24 2.20 0.09
CA LEU A 153 -23.04 3.15 -0.68
C LEU A 153 -24.42 3.31 -0.07
N MET A 154 -24.63 4.44 0.59
CA MET A 154 -25.90 4.84 1.19
C MET A 154 -26.20 6.31 0.86
N PRO A 155 -27.45 6.77 1.02
CA PRO A 155 -27.78 8.18 0.79
C PRO A 155 -26.84 9.12 1.56
N GLY A 156 -26.28 10.09 0.88
CA GLY A 156 -25.26 11.01 1.42
C GLY A 156 -23.81 10.63 1.13
N PHE A 157 -23.53 9.42 0.64
CA PHE A 157 -22.16 8.98 0.36
C PHE A 157 -21.48 9.82 -0.74
N GLN A 158 -22.18 10.12 -1.81
CA GLN A 158 -21.69 10.94 -2.93
C GLN A 158 -21.50 12.43 -2.57
N GLU A 159 -22.09 12.90 -1.50
CA GLU A 159 -21.92 14.26 -0.96
C GLU A 159 -20.73 14.35 -0.01
N SER A 160 -20.19 13.20 0.44
CA SER A 160 -19.00 13.15 1.28
C SER A 160 -17.73 13.31 0.44
N LYS A 161 -17.05 14.43 0.64
CA LYS A 161 -15.78 14.69 -0.04
C LYS A 161 -14.70 13.66 0.30
N TRP A 162 -14.73 13.10 1.51
CA TRP A 162 -13.79 12.07 1.94
C TRP A 162 -14.04 10.75 1.23
N CYS A 163 -15.28 10.27 1.20
CA CYS A 163 -15.63 9.02 0.54
C CYS A 163 -15.26 9.01 -0.94
N ASP A 164 -15.52 10.12 -1.66
CA ASP A 164 -15.15 10.26 -3.06
C ASP A 164 -13.63 10.25 -3.28
N GLN A 165 -12.87 10.89 -2.37
CA GLN A 165 -11.39 10.86 -2.43
C GLN A 165 -10.85 9.45 -2.15
N GLU A 166 -11.38 8.73 -1.16
CA GLU A 166 -11.00 7.35 -0.83
C GLU A 166 -11.23 6.42 -2.02
N VAL A 167 -12.38 6.51 -2.66
CA VAL A 167 -12.69 5.78 -3.90
C VAL A 167 -11.73 6.18 -5.02
N GLY A 168 -11.44 7.48 -5.17
CA GLY A 168 -10.50 8.00 -6.16
C GLY A 168 -9.09 7.44 -5.99
N VAL A 169 -8.60 7.34 -4.76
CA VAL A 169 -7.29 6.72 -4.46
C VAL A 169 -7.28 5.25 -4.84
N ALA A 170 -8.34 4.49 -4.52
CA ALA A 170 -8.45 3.07 -4.88
C ALA A 170 -8.47 2.86 -6.39
N VAL A 171 -9.18 3.74 -7.13
CA VAL A 171 -9.19 3.73 -8.60
C VAL A 171 -7.79 4.02 -9.16
N GLY A 172 -7.12 5.06 -8.63
CA GLY A 172 -5.79 5.44 -9.08
C GLY A 172 -4.72 4.38 -8.82
N ARG A 173 -4.90 3.57 -7.76
CA ARG A 173 -4.04 2.43 -7.43
C ARG A 173 -4.40 1.13 -8.19
N ASP A 174 -5.42 1.14 -8.99
CA ASP A 174 -5.95 -0.04 -9.72
C ASP A 174 -6.22 -1.27 -8.82
N ILE A 175 -6.59 -1.06 -7.57
CA ILE A 175 -6.94 -2.13 -6.62
C ILE A 175 -8.42 -2.51 -6.73
N LEU A 176 -8.77 -3.64 -6.11
CA LEU A 176 -10.16 -4.09 -6.07
C LEU A 176 -11.04 -3.12 -5.27
N ILE A 177 -12.16 -2.69 -5.87
CA ILE A 177 -13.19 -1.91 -5.20
C ILE A 177 -14.47 -2.72 -5.16
N ILE A 178 -15.04 -2.88 -3.96
CA ILE A 178 -16.27 -3.63 -3.70
C ILE A 178 -17.36 -2.64 -3.30
N PRO A 179 -18.26 -2.24 -4.20
CA PRO A 179 -19.42 -1.45 -3.83
C PRO A 179 -20.39 -2.28 -2.99
N ILE A 180 -20.82 -1.75 -1.84
CA ILE A 180 -21.83 -2.36 -0.96
C ILE A 180 -23.09 -1.47 -1.02
N ARG A 181 -24.09 -1.93 -1.74
CA ARG A 181 -25.32 -1.18 -2.01
C ARG A 181 -26.23 -1.19 -0.78
N LYS A 182 -26.35 -0.04 -0.12
CA LYS A 182 -27.21 0.16 1.03
C LYS A 182 -28.15 1.38 0.85
N GLY A 183 -28.84 1.39 -0.28
CA GLY A 183 -29.77 2.44 -0.66
C GLY A 183 -29.21 3.43 -1.68
N LEU A 184 -27.97 3.28 -2.11
CA LEU A 184 -27.36 4.01 -3.22
C LEU A 184 -26.72 3.02 -4.19
N ASP A 185 -26.87 3.26 -5.47
CA ASP A 185 -26.23 2.48 -6.53
C ASP A 185 -24.81 2.98 -6.82
N PRO A 186 -23.91 2.12 -7.30
CA PRO A 186 -22.58 2.56 -7.74
C PRO A 186 -22.68 3.66 -8.79
N TYR A 187 -21.79 4.65 -8.69
CA TYR A 187 -21.76 5.82 -9.57
C TYR A 187 -20.33 6.20 -9.96
N GLY A 188 -20.17 7.17 -10.84
CA GLY A 188 -18.85 7.66 -11.27
C GLY A 188 -17.94 6.53 -11.74
N PHE A 189 -16.70 6.49 -11.27
CA PHE A 189 -15.72 5.46 -11.64
C PHE A 189 -16.13 4.04 -11.25
N ILE A 190 -16.92 3.88 -10.18
CA ILE A 190 -17.38 2.58 -9.68
C ILE A 190 -18.73 2.16 -10.25
N GLY A 191 -19.39 3.02 -11.05
CA GLY A 191 -20.68 2.71 -11.69
C GLY A 191 -20.67 1.49 -12.61
N LYS A 192 -19.51 1.07 -13.06
CA LYS A 192 -19.32 -0.15 -13.87
C LYS A 192 -19.41 -1.46 -13.06
N TYR A 193 -19.38 -1.38 -11.73
CA TYR A 193 -19.44 -2.57 -10.86
C TYR A 193 -20.86 -2.82 -10.37
N GLN A 194 -21.28 -4.08 -10.35
CA GLN A 194 -22.62 -4.46 -9.90
C GLN A 194 -22.83 -4.25 -8.38
N GLY A 195 -21.79 -4.46 -7.58
CA GLY A 195 -21.82 -4.32 -6.13
C GLY A 195 -22.61 -5.41 -5.38
N ILE A 196 -22.36 -5.48 -4.06
CA ILE A 196 -23.05 -6.39 -3.13
C ILE A 196 -24.34 -5.71 -2.66
N GLN A 197 -25.49 -6.37 -2.81
CA GLN A 197 -26.74 -5.89 -2.22
C GLN A 197 -26.73 -6.12 -0.70
N ALA A 198 -26.77 -5.03 0.08
CA ALA A 198 -26.70 -5.08 1.54
C ALA A 198 -27.96 -4.54 2.22
N GLN A 199 -28.92 -3.99 1.47
CA GLN A 199 -30.17 -3.50 2.05
C GLN A 199 -31.02 -4.67 2.57
N GLY A 200 -31.42 -4.60 3.84
CA GLY A 200 -32.17 -5.66 4.51
C GLY A 200 -31.36 -6.88 4.95
N LYS A 201 -30.06 -6.97 4.62
CA LYS A 201 -29.21 -8.09 5.03
C LYS A 201 -28.60 -7.90 6.42
N LYS A 202 -28.36 -9.02 7.09
CA LYS A 202 -27.59 -9.07 8.34
C LYS A 202 -26.12 -8.83 8.08
N ILE A 203 -25.40 -8.26 9.05
CA ILE A 203 -23.97 -7.94 8.94
C ILE A 203 -23.12 -9.17 8.58
N GLY A 204 -23.44 -10.34 9.15
CA GLY A 204 -22.75 -11.59 8.84
C GLY A 204 -22.88 -12.02 7.37
N GLU A 205 -24.06 -11.83 6.76
CA GLU A 205 -24.29 -12.12 5.34
C GLU A 205 -23.53 -11.17 4.42
N VAL A 206 -23.41 -9.89 4.83
CA VAL A 206 -22.60 -8.91 4.09
C VAL A 206 -21.12 -9.24 4.17
N ALA A 207 -20.62 -9.62 5.36
CA ALA A 207 -19.23 -10.02 5.56
C ALA A 207 -18.86 -11.27 4.73
N GLU A 208 -19.75 -12.25 4.66
CA GLU A 208 -19.59 -13.45 3.83
C GLU A 208 -19.56 -13.11 2.33
N ALA A 209 -20.46 -12.25 1.87
CA ALA A 209 -20.50 -11.80 0.48
C ALA A 209 -19.24 -11.01 0.09
N ILE A 210 -18.66 -10.21 1.00
CA ILE A 210 -17.36 -9.55 0.80
C ILE A 210 -16.27 -10.60 0.63
N PHE A 211 -16.17 -11.56 1.55
CA PHE A 211 -15.19 -12.63 1.49
C PHE A 211 -15.29 -13.42 0.18
N GLU A 212 -16.48 -13.84 -0.23
CA GLU A 212 -16.68 -14.53 -1.50
C GLU A 212 -16.24 -13.69 -2.71
N THR A 213 -16.49 -12.38 -2.66
CA THR A 213 -16.06 -11.46 -3.72
C THR A 213 -14.54 -11.36 -3.80
N LEU A 214 -13.87 -11.28 -2.65
CA LEU A 214 -12.42 -11.29 -2.58
C LEU A 214 -11.83 -12.58 -3.16
N VAL A 215 -12.31 -13.75 -2.73
CA VAL A 215 -11.81 -15.05 -3.21
C VAL A 215 -12.01 -15.25 -4.71
N LYS A 216 -13.07 -14.69 -5.30
CA LYS A 216 -13.37 -14.81 -6.73
C LYS A 216 -12.66 -13.76 -7.60
N SER A 217 -12.03 -12.76 -6.99
CA SER A 217 -11.40 -11.67 -7.72
C SER A 217 -10.01 -12.07 -8.28
N PRO A 218 -9.71 -11.78 -9.54
CA PRO A 218 -8.37 -11.97 -10.08
C PRO A 218 -7.36 -10.91 -9.60
N LYS A 219 -7.80 -9.91 -8.83
CA LYS A 219 -6.97 -8.83 -8.26
C LYS A 219 -6.54 -9.10 -6.80
N THR A 220 -6.86 -10.25 -6.23
CA THR A 220 -6.51 -10.64 -4.86
C THR A 220 -5.59 -11.82 -4.84
#